data_3b76d0b56df6ef006fd97e9f18af59d0
#
_entry.id   3b76d0b56df6ef006fd97e9f18af59d0
#
_cell.length_a   1.000
_cell.length_b   1.000
_cell.length_c   1.000
_cell.angle_alpha   90.00
_cell.angle_beta   90.00
_cell.angle_gamma   90.00
#
_symmetry.space_group_name_H-M   'P 1'
#
loop_
_entity.id
_entity.type
_entity.pdbx_description
1 polymer ?
#
loop_
_entity_poly.entity_id
_entity_poly.type
_entity_poly.pdbx_seq_one_letter_code
_entity_poly.pdbx_strand_id
1 'polypeptide(L)'
;MSKRILVVEDQEDNRQILRDLLDSAGYEMTEAWDGEAGVSAAKQQRPDLILMDIQLPHMDGYEATRRIKADPELKSIPVIAVTSYAVSGDDGKAHAAGCDGYVTKPYSPRELLAKIRQYLQ
;
A
#
# COMPACT_ATOMS: atom_id res chain seq x y z
N MET A 1 -14.08 -13.06 9.42
CA MET A 1 -14.08 -11.61 9.28
C MET A 1 -13.17 -11.18 8.15
N SER A 2 -13.58 -10.17 7.44
CA SER A 2 -12.82 -9.68 6.29
C SER A 2 -11.56 -8.96 6.74
N LYS A 3 -10.46 -9.17 6.01
CA LYS A 3 -9.25 -8.39 6.23
C LYS A 3 -9.44 -6.99 5.62
N ARG A 4 -8.85 -6.02 6.28
CA ARG A 4 -8.96 -4.62 5.87
C ARG A 4 -7.66 -4.15 5.24
N ILE A 5 -7.77 -3.55 4.05
CA ILE A 5 -6.63 -3.04 3.31
C ILE A 5 -6.78 -1.54 3.15
N LEU A 6 -5.76 -0.80 3.58
CA LEU A 6 -5.68 0.63 3.36
C LEU A 6 -4.97 0.88 2.03
N VAL A 7 -5.62 1.60 1.14
CA VAL A 7 -5.04 1.97 -0.15
C VAL A 7 -4.69 3.45 -0.11
N VAL A 8 -3.42 3.77 -0.30
CA VAL A 8 -2.95 5.15 -0.37
C VAL A 8 -2.61 5.45 -1.83
N GLU A 9 -3.47 6.21 -2.48
CA GLU A 9 -3.42 6.46 -3.92
C GLU A 9 -4.14 7.77 -4.22
N ASP A 10 -3.51 8.68 -4.95
CA ASP A 10 -4.09 10.01 -5.21
C ASP A 10 -5.06 10.04 -6.39
N GLN A 11 -5.01 9.05 -7.29
CA GLN A 11 -5.83 9.03 -8.50
C GLN A 11 -7.14 8.27 -8.23
N GLU A 12 -8.27 8.94 -8.43
CA GLU A 12 -9.58 8.30 -8.21
C GLU A 12 -9.79 7.07 -9.10
N ASP A 13 -9.35 7.15 -10.37
CA ASP A 13 -9.51 6.03 -11.29
C ASP A 13 -8.79 4.79 -10.77
N ASN A 14 -7.58 4.97 -10.23
CA ASN A 14 -6.82 3.86 -9.69
C ASN A 14 -7.46 3.32 -8.42
N ARG A 15 -8.00 4.20 -7.57
CA ARG A 15 -8.71 3.75 -6.38
C ARG A 15 -9.95 2.93 -6.74
N GLN A 16 -10.68 3.36 -7.80
CA GLN A 16 -11.86 2.64 -8.23
C GLN A 16 -11.52 1.22 -8.70
N ILE A 17 -10.44 1.10 -9.48
CA ILE A 17 -9.98 -0.21 -9.95
C ILE A 17 -9.65 -1.12 -8.76
N LEU A 18 -8.92 -0.57 -7.79
CA LEU A 18 -8.55 -1.34 -6.61
C LEU A 18 -9.76 -1.68 -5.74
N ARG A 19 -10.71 -0.75 -5.64
CA ARG A 19 -11.93 -0.98 -4.86
C ARG A 19 -12.70 -2.17 -5.41
N ASP A 20 -12.88 -2.20 -6.73
CA ASP A 20 -13.59 -3.30 -7.38
C ASP A 20 -12.85 -4.61 -7.22
N LEU A 21 -11.54 -4.58 -7.39
CA LEU A 21 -10.71 -5.77 -7.29
C LEU A 21 -10.71 -6.35 -5.87
N LEU A 22 -10.49 -5.50 -4.88
CA LEU A 22 -10.42 -5.96 -3.49
C LEU A 22 -11.79 -6.43 -2.99
N ASP A 23 -12.84 -5.74 -3.38
CA ASP A 23 -14.19 -6.15 -3.01
C ASP A 23 -14.51 -7.53 -3.58
N SER A 24 -14.16 -7.76 -4.84
CA SER A 24 -14.41 -9.06 -5.47
C SER A 24 -13.63 -10.19 -4.80
N ALA A 25 -12.52 -9.87 -4.17
CA ALA A 25 -11.69 -10.85 -3.47
C ALA A 25 -12.07 -11.02 -1.98
N GLY A 26 -13.08 -10.28 -1.52
CA GLY A 26 -13.57 -10.42 -0.14
C GLY A 26 -12.83 -9.57 0.88
N TYR A 27 -12.05 -8.59 0.44
CA TYR A 27 -11.36 -7.67 1.36
C TYR A 27 -12.16 -6.40 1.56
N GLU A 28 -12.02 -5.79 2.73
CA GLU A 28 -12.55 -4.46 2.98
C GLU A 28 -11.48 -3.45 2.61
N MET A 29 -11.87 -2.37 1.95
CA MET A 29 -10.93 -1.34 1.53
C MET A 29 -11.21 -0.03 2.23
N THR A 30 -10.18 0.63 2.73
CA THR A 30 -10.25 2.02 3.15
C THR A 30 -9.26 2.80 2.29
N GLU A 31 -9.44 4.11 2.19
CA GLU A 31 -8.71 4.93 1.22
C GLU A 31 -8.08 6.15 1.87
N ALA A 32 -6.91 6.52 1.36
CA ALA A 32 -6.27 7.78 1.68
C ALA A 32 -5.71 8.34 0.36
N TRP A 33 -5.72 9.65 0.21
CA TRP A 33 -5.41 10.28 -1.08
C TRP A 33 -4.01 10.87 -1.14
N ASP A 34 -3.30 10.90 -0.05
CA ASP A 34 -1.91 11.35 -0.01
C ASP A 34 -1.18 10.65 1.13
N GLY A 35 0.13 10.87 1.20
CA GLY A 35 0.96 10.19 2.18
C GLY A 35 0.61 10.54 3.62
N GLU A 36 0.34 11.80 3.88
CA GLU A 36 0.01 12.26 5.23
C GLU A 36 -1.31 11.67 5.71
N ALA A 37 -2.33 11.68 4.84
CA ALA A 37 -3.61 11.03 5.15
C ALA A 37 -3.43 9.53 5.32
N GLY A 38 -2.52 8.91 4.56
CA GLY A 38 -2.22 7.50 4.70
C GLY A 38 -1.64 7.16 6.08
N VAL A 39 -0.70 7.96 6.54
CA VAL A 39 -0.13 7.76 7.88
C VAL A 39 -1.20 7.90 8.96
N SER A 40 -2.03 8.96 8.86
CA SER A 40 -3.13 9.17 9.81
C SER A 40 -4.13 8.03 9.80
N ALA A 41 -4.51 7.57 8.61
CA ALA A 41 -5.47 6.46 8.48
C ALA A 41 -4.91 5.17 9.07
N ALA A 42 -3.62 4.92 8.87
CA ALA A 42 -2.99 3.75 9.45
C ALA A 42 -3.06 3.77 10.97
N LYS A 43 -2.83 4.94 11.58
CA LYS A 43 -2.91 5.08 13.02
C LYS A 43 -4.33 4.89 13.56
N GLN A 44 -5.31 5.43 12.84
CA GLN A 44 -6.70 5.38 13.30
C GLN A 44 -7.33 4.01 13.08
N GLN A 45 -7.03 3.37 11.97
CA GLN A 45 -7.74 2.18 11.52
C GLN A 45 -6.98 0.89 11.75
N ARG A 46 -5.65 0.96 11.83
CA ARG A 46 -4.78 -0.19 11.99
C ARG A 46 -5.17 -1.32 11.03
N PRO A 47 -5.02 -1.07 9.71
CA PRO A 47 -5.42 -2.07 8.71
C PRO A 47 -4.53 -3.30 8.79
N ASP A 48 -4.97 -4.36 8.14
CA ASP A 48 -4.19 -5.60 8.09
C ASP A 48 -3.06 -5.52 7.07
N LEU A 49 -3.18 -4.63 6.08
CA LEU A 49 -2.18 -4.44 5.03
C LEU A 49 -2.36 -3.06 4.42
N ILE A 50 -1.27 -2.48 3.94
CA ILE A 50 -1.29 -1.17 3.26
C ILE A 50 -0.74 -1.33 1.86
N LEU A 51 -1.51 -0.87 0.86
CA LEU A 51 -1.02 -0.69 -0.51
C LEU A 51 -0.63 0.78 -0.64
N MET A 52 0.66 1.03 -0.84
CA MET A 52 1.20 2.38 -0.81
C MET A 52 1.74 2.77 -2.19
N ASP A 53 1.04 3.69 -2.87
CA ASP A 53 1.57 4.26 -4.10
C ASP A 53 2.79 5.11 -3.74
N ILE A 54 3.84 4.97 -4.51
CA ILE A 54 5.07 5.73 -4.26
C ILE A 54 4.98 7.14 -4.82
N GLN A 55 4.27 7.31 -5.94
CA GLN A 55 4.17 8.60 -6.62
C GLN A 55 2.99 9.41 -6.10
N LEU A 56 3.14 9.92 -4.89
CA LEU A 56 2.10 10.73 -4.25
C LEU A 56 2.52 12.20 -4.21
N PRO A 57 1.52 13.12 -4.19
CA PRO A 57 1.84 14.54 -4.04
C PRO A 57 2.35 14.84 -2.63
N HIS A 58 3.22 15.84 -2.52
CA HIS A 58 3.76 16.40 -1.28
C HIS A 58 4.66 15.45 -0.50
N MET A 59 4.13 14.33 -0.02
CA MET A 59 4.91 13.32 0.69
C MET A 59 4.82 12.04 -0.13
N ASP A 60 5.95 11.56 -0.66
CA ASP A 60 5.94 10.32 -1.45
C ASP A 60 5.69 9.09 -0.57
N GLY A 61 5.42 7.97 -1.24
CA GLY A 61 5.09 6.73 -0.52
C GLY A 61 6.24 6.17 0.30
N TYR A 62 7.49 6.45 -0.07
CA TYR A 62 8.63 6.01 0.72
C TYR A 62 8.67 6.73 2.07
N GLU A 63 8.46 8.05 2.06
CA GLU A 63 8.43 8.80 3.31
C GLU A 63 7.26 8.38 4.19
N ALA A 64 6.08 8.19 3.60
CA ALA A 64 4.91 7.72 4.35
C ALA A 64 5.20 6.35 4.99
N THR A 65 5.83 5.45 4.24
CA THR A 65 6.19 4.13 4.74
C THR A 65 7.18 4.24 5.90
N ARG A 66 8.20 5.10 5.76
CA ARG A 66 9.17 5.29 6.84
C ARG A 66 8.48 5.74 8.13
N ARG A 67 7.52 6.65 8.02
CA ARG A 67 6.78 7.14 9.19
C ARG A 67 5.93 6.04 9.82
N ILE A 68 5.29 5.21 9.00
CA ILE A 68 4.50 4.09 9.49
C ILE A 68 5.41 3.08 10.20
N LYS A 69 6.53 2.74 9.59
CA LYS A 69 7.45 1.75 10.15
C LYS A 69 8.21 2.27 11.37
N ALA A 70 8.28 3.57 11.55
CA ALA A 70 8.89 4.15 12.74
C ALA A 70 7.96 4.10 13.95
N ASP A 71 6.67 3.88 13.75
CA ASP A 71 5.70 3.80 14.83
C ASP A 71 5.65 2.37 15.37
N PRO A 72 5.97 2.15 16.64
CA PRO A 72 5.97 0.79 17.19
C PRO A 72 4.63 0.07 17.08
N GLU A 73 3.52 0.79 17.04
CA GLU A 73 2.20 0.18 16.93
C GLU A 73 1.86 -0.20 15.49
N LEU A 74 2.54 0.37 14.51
CA LEU A 74 2.22 0.18 13.10
C LEU A 74 3.28 -0.62 12.34
N LYS A 75 4.47 -0.74 12.87
CA LYS A 75 5.59 -1.31 12.12
C LYS A 75 5.37 -2.76 11.68
N SER A 76 4.48 -3.47 12.32
CA SER A 76 4.19 -4.86 11.95
C SER A 76 3.18 -4.99 10.81
N ILE A 77 2.52 -3.90 10.43
CA ILE A 77 1.56 -3.93 9.33
C ILE A 77 2.32 -4.04 8.02
N PRO A 78 2.04 -5.06 7.18
CA PRO A 78 2.73 -5.18 5.89
C PRO A 78 2.41 -3.99 4.99
N VAL A 79 3.45 -3.43 4.37
CA VAL A 79 3.30 -2.34 3.39
C VAL A 79 3.82 -2.86 2.06
N ILE A 80 2.95 -2.87 1.06
CA ILE A 80 3.31 -3.22 -0.31
C ILE A 80 3.38 -1.94 -1.12
N ALA A 81 4.57 -1.61 -1.62
CA ALA A 81 4.75 -0.44 -2.46
C ALA A 81 4.19 -0.72 -3.86
N VAL A 82 3.48 0.25 -4.42
CA VAL A 82 2.99 0.17 -5.79
C VAL A 82 3.72 1.27 -6.57
N THR A 83 4.52 0.88 -7.55
CA THR A 83 5.45 1.82 -8.19
C THR A 83 5.54 1.58 -9.69
N SER A 84 5.76 2.67 -10.44
CA SER A 84 6.06 2.59 -11.86
C SER A 84 7.56 2.41 -12.11
N TYR A 85 8.37 2.45 -11.07
CA TYR A 85 9.83 2.44 -11.18
C TYR A 85 10.42 1.10 -10.79
N ALA A 86 10.11 0.06 -11.55
CA ALA A 86 10.59 -1.27 -11.25
C ALA A 86 12.03 -1.52 -11.67
N VAL A 87 12.60 -0.59 -12.40
CA VAL A 87 13.91 -0.77 -13.02
C VAL A 87 14.94 0.02 -12.24
N SER A 88 16.14 -0.51 -12.12
CA SER A 88 17.31 0.19 -11.59
C SER A 88 17.21 0.65 -10.14
N GLY A 89 17.00 -0.27 -9.23
CA GLY A 89 17.21 -0.01 -7.83
C GLY A 89 16.01 0.48 -7.04
N ASP A 90 14.85 0.57 -7.65
CA ASP A 90 13.65 1.00 -6.94
C ASP A 90 13.24 -0.01 -5.87
N ASP A 91 13.48 -1.29 -6.11
CA ASP A 91 13.26 -2.30 -5.10
C ASP A 91 14.15 -2.04 -3.87
N GLY A 92 15.38 -1.55 -4.10
CA GLY A 92 16.26 -1.17 -3.01
C GLY A 92 15.70 0.00 -2.20
N LYS A 93 15.12 1.00 -2.87
CA LYS A 93 14.50 2.14 -2.19
C LYS A 93 13.29 1.71 -1.37
N ALA A 94 12.46 0.83 -1.92
CA ALA A 94 11.30 0.32 -1.21
C ALA A 94 11.74 -0.45 0.04
N HIS A 95 12.74 -1.28 -0.10
CA HIS A 95 13.26 -2.05 1.02
C HIS A 95 13.87 -1.12 2.09
N ALA A 96 14.64 -0.13 1.67
CA ALA A 96 15.25 0.81 2.60
C ALA A 96 14.22 1.63 3.36
N ALA A 97 13.06 1.91 2.75
CA ALA A 97 11.97 2.62 3.41
C ALA A 97 11.18 1.73 4.37
N GLY A 98 11.37 0.44 4.30
CA GLY A 98 10.68 -0.51 5.18
C GLY A 98 9.50 -1.21 4.54
N CYS A 99 9.34 -1.09 3.22
CA CYS A 99 8.28 -1.82 2.51
C CYS A 99 8.55 -3.32 2.59
N ASP A 100 7.50 -4.08 2.84
CA ASP A 100 7.62 -5.54 2.93
C ASP A 100 7.63 -6.20 1.56
N GLY A 101 7.02 -5.54 0.57
CA GLY A 101 7.03 -6.02 -0.79
C GLY A 101 6.75 -4.88 -1.75
N TYR A 102 6.78 -5.16 -3.04
CA TYR A 102 6.40 -4.15 -4.03
C TYR A 102 5.75 -4.80 -5.23
N VAL A 103 4.96 -4.01 -5.96
CA VAL A 103 4.31 -4.40 -7.19
C VAL A 103 4.54 -3.27 -8.19
N THR A 104 4.89 -3.62 -9.42
CA THR A 104 5.17 -2.61 -10.44
C THR A 104 3.96 -2.35 -11.32
N LYS A 105 3.75 -1.09 -11.67
CA LYS A 105 2.70 -0.70 -12.61
C LYS A 105 3.22 -0.82 -14.04
N PRO A 106 2.42 -1.30 -14.97
CA PRO A 106 1.10 -1.88 -14.75
C PRO A 106 1.21 -3.29 -14.18
N TYR A 107 0.31 -3.62 -13.28
CA TYR A 107 0.25 -4.96 -12.70
C TYR A 107 -1.04 -5.65 -13.15
N SER A 108 -1.03 -6.98 -13.17
CA SER A 108 -2.27 -7.70 -13.39
C SER A 108 -3.01 -7.86 -12.07
N PRO A 109 -4.34 -7.95 -12.10
CA PRO A 109 -5.10 -8.21 -10.88
C PRO A 109 -4.63 -9.47 -10.16
N ARG A 110 -4.28 -10.51 -10.92
CA ARG A 110 -3.81 -11.77 -10.36
C ARG A 110 -2.49 -11.59 -9.59
N GLU A 111 -1.56 -10.82 -10.15
CA GLU A 111 -0.28 -10.55 -9.49
C GLU A 111 -0.47 -9.80 -8.19
N LEU A 112 -1.33 -8.79 -8.20
CA LEU A 112 -1.59 -7.99 -7.02
C LEU A 112 -2.24 -8.83 -5.92
N LEU A 113 -3.27 -9.61 -6.28
CA LEU A 113 -3.96 -10.46 -5.30
C LEU A 113 -3.05 -11.52 -4.74
N ALA A 114 -2.16 -12.10 -5.57
CA ALA A 114 -1.20 -13.08 -5.08
C ALA A 114 -0.25 -12.46 -4.07
N LYS A 115 0.21 -11.25 -4.33
CA LYS A 115 1.11 -10.53 -3.42
C LYS A 115 0.40 -10.24 -2.09
N ILE A 116 -0.85 -9.79 -2.16
CA ILE A 116 -1.63 -9.51 -0.96
C ILE A 116 -1.81 -10.77 -0.12
N ARG A 117 -2.17 -11.87 -0.75
CA ARG A 117 -2.39 -13.15 -0.04
C ARG A 117 -1.13 -13.64 0.66
N GLN A 118 0.03 -13.34 0.08
CA GLN A 118 1.31 -13.74 0.66
C GLN A 118 1.47 -13.18 2.08
N TYR A 119 0.91 -12.01 2.34
CA TYR A 119 1.05 -11.34 3.63
C TYR A 119 -0.17 -11.47 4.54
N LEU A 120 -1.31 -11.88 4.01
CA LEU A 120 -2.56 -11.92 4.78
C LEU A 120 -3.09 -13.32 5.09
N GLN A 121 -2.29 -14.31 4.89
CA GLN A 121 -2.74 -15.66 5.22
C GLN A 121 -2.70 -15.94 6.71
#